data_92fad573ee6ad9de3fbbdf584bcdac11
#
_entry.id   92fad573ee6ad9de3fbbdf584bcdac11
#
_cell.length_a   1.000
_cell.length_b   1.000
_cell.length_c   1.000
_cell.angle_alpha   90.00
_cell.angle_beta   90.00
_cell.angle_gamma   90.00
#
_symmetry.space_group_name_H-M   'P 1'
#
loop_
_entity.id
_entity.type
_entity.pdbx_description
1 polymer ?
#
loop_
_entity_poly.entity_id
_entity_poly.type
_entity_poly.pdbx_seq_one_letter_code
_entity_poly.pdbx_strand_id
1 'polypeptide(L)'
;MTTRDGVWVVAACFNEEAVIVRFIERVLAVPGVDHLVLIDDGSGDATLDQIRIFLSQRRSLGVPVPLTLLELTRNFGKEAAMLAGLDYVRERCAAAVLIDSDLQHPPELIEAMVAEWRAGAEVVTAVRDDRDQESRLKVLSASWFYRVFNKVVDSIQLQEGAGDFRLLDAPVVEAFTQLRESSRFSKGLLPWTGYRSVELPYQRVSRVGGSTSWSPLKLIGYAFDGIFSFSVLPLKVWTGLGVLVSGLSLLYALVIALRTALVGPDLPGYASLMVAVLFLGGIQLIGIGVLGDYIGRIYVESKARPHYFIRSIDQG
;
A
#
# COMPACT_ATOMS: atom_id res chain seq x y z
N MET A 1 -32.83 8.08 0.27
CA MET A 1 -31.75 7.27 0.86
C MET A 1 -31.76 5.97 0.08
N THR A 2 -30.81 5.77 -0.81
CA THR A 2 -30.57 4.46 -1.43
C THR A 2 -30.17 3.50 -0.33
N THR A 3 -30.94 2.44 -0.12
CA THR A 3 -30.57 1.38 0.82
C THR A 3 -29.27 0.75 0.29
N ARG A 4 -28.18 0.91 1.05
CA ARG A 4 -26.94 0.15 0.80
C ARG A 4 -27.28 -1.31 1.00
N ASP A 5 -27.10 -2.13 -0.02
CA ASP A 5 -27.52 -3.53 0.03
C ASP A 5 -26.43 -4.47 -0.51
N GLY A 6 -26.33 -5.63 0.12
CA GLY A 6 -25.49 -6.73 -0.30
C GLY A 6 -23.99 -6.54 -0.10
N VAL A 7 -23.26 -7.61 -0.42
CA VAL A 7 -21.80 -7.67 -0.39
C VAL A 7 -21.25 -7.58 -1.81
N TRP A 8 -20.48 -6.55 -2.08
CA TRP A 8 -19.89 -6.31 -3.38
C TRP A 8 -18.39 -6.61 -3.38
N VAL A 9 -17.94 -7.29 -4.42
CA VAL A 9 -16.52 -7.59 -4.59
C VAL A 9 -15.89 -6.53 -5.50
N VAL A 10 -14.73 -6.00 -5.11
CA VAL A 10 -13.95 -5.01 -5.86
C VAL A 10 -12.61 -5.63 -6.20
N ALA A 11 -12.29 -5.74 -7.47
CA ALA A 11 -11.04 -6.31 -7.94
C ALA A 11 -10.41 -5.48 -9.06
N ALA A 12 -9.14 -5.08 -8.88
CA ALA A 12 -8.35 -4.47 -9.95
C ALA A 12 -7.69 -5.55 -10.81
N CYS A 13 -7.67 -5.36 -12.13
CA CYS A 13 -6.96 -6.21 -13.06
C CYS A 13 -6.05 -5.39 -13.98
N PHE A 14 -4.89 -5.98 -14.32
CA PHE A 14 -3.94 -5.41 -15.28
C PHE A 14 -3.14 -6.53 -15.95
N ASN A 15 -3.38 -6.77 -17.22
CA ASN A 15 -2.76 -7.84 -18.02
C ASN A 15 -2.96 -9.24 -17.40
N GLU A 16 -4.22 -9.60 -17.19
CA GLU A 16 -4.66 -10.87 -16.58
C GLU A 16 -5.47 -11.74 -17.56
N GLU A 17 -5.19 -11.65 -18.88
CA GLU A 17 -5.93 -12.36 -19.93
C GLU A 17 -6.02 -13.88 -19.70
N ALA A 18 -5.01 -14.48 -19.07
CA ALA A 18 -4.97 -15.93 -18.83
C ALA A 18 -5.96 -16.41 -17.75
N VAL A 19 -6.41 -15.53 -16.86
CA VAL A 19 -7.15 -15.93 -15.65
C VAL A 19 -8.44 -15.15 -15.43
N ILE A 20 -8.65 -14.01 -16.08
CA ILE A 20 -9.72 -13.07 -15.75
C ILE A 20 -11.13 -13.67 -15.86
N VAL A 21 -11.42 -14.44 -16.90
CA VAL A 21 -12.76 -15.07 -17.07
C VAL A 21 -13.01 -16.09 -15.96
N ARG A 22 -12.01 -16.91 -15.64
CA ARG A 22 -12.09 -17.87 -14.54
C ARG A 22 -12.26 -17.19 -13.18
N PHE A 23 -11.60 -16.04 -12.99
CA PHE A 23 -11.75 -15.24 -11.79
C PHE A 23 -13.20 -14.74 -11.65
N ILE A 24 -13.78 -14.17 -12.70
CA ILE A 24 -15.18 -13.70 -12.73
C ILE A 24 -16.14 -14.83 -12.35
N GLU A 25 -16.00 -15.99 -12.99
CA GLU A 25 -16.88 -17.14 -12.74
C GLU A 25 -16.78 -17.65 -11.30
N ARG A 26 -15.55 -17.74 -10.75
CA ARG A 26 -15.34 -18.18 -9.36
C ARG A 26 -15.90 -17.20 -8.35
N VAL A 27 -15.69 -15.89 -8.54
CA VAL A 27 -16.22 -14.88 -7.61
C VAL A 27 -17.74 -14.86 -7.63
N LEU A 28 -18.35 -14.87 -8.81
CA LEU A 28 -19.82 -14.84 -8.94
C LEU A 28 -20.49 -16.14 -8.50
N ALA A 29 -19.75 -17.25 -8.36
CA ALA A 29 -20.25 -18.49 -7.81
C ALA A 29 -20.23 -18.55 -6.28
N VAL A 30 -19.60 -17.60 -5.60
CA VAL A 30 -19.51 -17.59 -4.13
C VAL A 30 -20.85 -17.16 -3.52
N PRO A 31 -21.43 -17.98 -2.60
CA PRO A 31 -22.65 -17.61 -1.91
C PRO A 31 -22.47 -16.32 -1.10
N GLY A 32 -23.43 -15.40 -1.21
CA GLY A 32 -23.41 -14.12 -0.49
C GLY A 32 -22.64 -13.00 -1.19
N VAL A 33 -22.10 -13.22 -2.39
CA VAL A 33 -21.61 -12.16 -3.29
C VAL A 33 -22.78 -11.69 -4.16
N ASP A 34 -23.14 -10.42 -4.02
CA ASP A 34 -24.28 -9.84 -4.74
C ASP A 34 -23.86 -9.12 -6.02
N HIS A 35 -22.63 -8.59 -6.07
CA HIS A 35 -22.12 -7.89 -7.24
C HIS A 35 -20.59 -7.93 -7.32
N LEU A 36 -20.04 -7.94 -8.53
CA LEU A 36 -18.59 -7.83 -8.80
C LEU A 36 -18.32 -6.52 -9.53
N VAL A 37 -17.39 -5.73 -9.03
CA VAL A 37 -16.84 -4.54 -9.70
C VAL A 37 -15.41 -4.84 -10.10
N LEU A 38 -15.18 -4.94 -11.40
CA LEU A 38 -13.85 -5.08 -11.98
C LEU A 38 -13.34 -3.72 -12.44
N ILE A 39 -12.10 -3.43 -12.12
CA ILE A 39 -11.41 -2.21 -12.54
C ILE A 39 -10.24 -2.59 -13.43
N ASP A 40 -10.37 -2.34 -14.73
CA ASP A 40 -9.27 -2.50 -15.68
C ASP A 40 -8.34 -1.28 -15.58
N ASP A 41 -7.13 -1.51 -15.09
CA ASP A 41 -6.11 -0.47 -14.91
C ASP A 41 -5.31 -0.23 -16.21
N GLY A 42 -6.00 -0.15 -17.34
CA GLY A 42 -5.41 0.16 -18.65
C GLY A 42 -4.59 -1.02 -19.20
N SER A 43 -5.15 -2.23 -19.20
CA SER A 43 -4.51 -3.42 -19.76
C SER A 43 -4.12 -3.23 -21.21
N GLY A 44 -2.95 -3.78 -21.59
CA GLY A 44 -2.43 -3.77 -22.95
C GLY A 44 -2.56 -5.11 -23.68
N ASP A 45 -3.05 -6.15 -22.98
CA ASP A 45 -3.32 -7.49 -23.52
C ASP A 45 -4.82 -7.69 -23.80
N ALA A 46 -5.28 -8.92 -23.97
CA ALA A 46 -6.68 -9.24 -24.26
C ALA A 46 -7.61 -9.23 -23.03
N THR A 47 -7.16 -8.79 -21.84
CA THR A 47 -7.96 -8.79 -20.60
C THR A 47 -9.30 -8.09 -20.79
N LEU A 48 -9.25 -6.83 -21.26
CA LEU A 48 -10.46 -6.01 -21.45
C LEU A 48 -11.44 -6.61 -22.47
N ASP A 49 -10.90 -7.12 -23.58
CA ASP A 49 -11.70 -7.76 -24.64
C ASP A 49 -12.38 -9.02 -24.12
N GLN A 50 -11.71 -9.85 -23.33
CA GLN A 50 -12.29 -11.05 -22.74
C GLN A 50 -13.43 -10.72 -21.78
N ILE A 51 -13.29 -9.68 -20.94
CA ILE A 51 -14.37 -9.25 -20.05
C ILE A 51 -15.58 -8.79 -20.87
N ARG A 52 -15.37 -8.01 -21.92
CA ARG A 52 -16.45 -7.53 -22.81
C ARG A 52 -17.13 -8.68 -23.56
N ILE A 53 -16.37 -9.64 -24.05
CA ILE A 53 -16.91 -10.85 -24.68
C ILE A 53 -17.77 -11.63 -23.68
N PHE A 54 -17.27 -11.85 -22.46
CA PHE A 54 -18.03 -12.52 -21.41
C PHE A 54 -19.37 -11.83 -21.13
N LEU A 55 -19.38 -10.50 -20.97
CA LEU A 55 -20.59 -9.71 -20.76
C LEU A 55 -21.54 -9.80 -21.95
N SER A 56 -21.03 -9.69 -23.18
CA SER A 56 -21.86 -9.73 -24.40
C SER A 56 -22.53 -11.09 -24.61
N GLN A 57 -21.81 -12.18 -24.35
CA GLN A 57 -22.35 -13.55 -24.43
C GLN A 57 -23.48 -13.76 -23.41
N ARG A 58 -23.32 -13.30 -22.19
CA ARG A 58 -24.36 -13.43 -21.15
C ARG A 58 -25.60 -12.59 -21.47
N ARG A 59 -25.40 -11.35 -21.96
CA ARG A 59 -26.51 -10.51 -22.43
C ARG A 59 -27.29 -11.15 -23.61
N SER A 60 -26.57 -11.76 -24.55
CA SER A 60 -27.24 -12.44 -25.68
C SER A 60 -28.10 -13.65 -25.25
N LEU A 61 -27.77 -14.27 -24.13
CA LEU A 61 -28.52 -15.36 -23.51
C LEU A 61 -29.67 -14.85 -22.59
N GLY A 62 -29.84 -13.52 -22.44
CA GLY A 62 -30.82 -12.93 -21.52
C GLY A 62 -30.50 -13.18 -20.04
N VAL A 63 -29.25 -13.54 -19.69
CA VAL A 63 -28.84 -13.81 -18.33
C VAL A 63 -28.19 -12.53 -17.77
N PRO A 64 -28.82 -11.83 -16.81
CA PRO A 64 -28.18 -10.69 -16.16
C PRO A 64 -26.95 -11.15 -15.37
N VAL A 65 -25.86 -10.42 -15.49
CA VAL A 65 -24.62 -10.69 -14.74
C VAL A 65 -24.43 -9.56 -13.74
N PRO A 66 -24.33 -9.85 -12.43
CA PRO A 66 -24.06 -8.83 -11.43
C PRO A 66 -22.59 -8.41 -11.48
N LEU A 67 -22.19 -7.78 -12.60
CA LEU A 67 -20.82 -7.32 -12.84
C LEU A 67 -20.85 -5.91 -13.44
N THR A 68 -19.99 -5.06 -12.89
CA THR A 68 -19.68 -3.74 -13.47
C THR A 68 -18.20 -3.71 -13.81
N LEU A 69 -17.89 -3.29 -15.03
CA LEU A 69 -16.53 -3.03 -15.48
C LEU A 69 -16.26 -1.52 -15.48
N LEU A 70 -15.24 -1.10 -14.76
CA LEU A 70 -14.68 0.25 -14.81
C LEU A 70 -13.39 0.21 -15.63
N GLU A 71 -13.36 0.88 -16.76
CA GLU A 71 -12.14 1.02 -17.56
C GLU A 71 -11.45 2.32 -17.21
N LEU A 72 -10.20 2.26 -16.76
CA LEU A 72 -9.38 3.45 -16.53
C LEU A 72 -8.73 3.94 -17.83
N THR A 73 -8.41 5.24 -17.90
CA THR A 73 -7.86 5.84 -19.13
C THR A 73 -6.43 5.37 -19.45
N ARG A 74 -5.68 4.91 -18.46
CA ARG A 74 -4.33 4.34 -18.53
C ARG A 74 -4.02 3.57 -17.27
N ASN A 75 -2.86 2.94 -17.17
CA ASN A 75 -2.38 2.39 -15.91
C ASN A 75 -2.07 3.52 -14.91
N PHE A 76 -2.78 3.51 -13.78
CA PHE A 76 -2.59 4.40 -12.63
C PHE A 76 -2.00 3.66 -11.42
N GLY A 77 -1.90 2.34 -11.48
CA GLY A 77 -1.42 1.46 -10.43
C GLY A 77 -2.54 0.88 -9.56
N LYS A 78 -2.26 -0.28 -8.97
CA LYS A 78 -3.22 -1.07 -8.18
C LYS A 78 -3.98 -0.26 -7.14
N GLU A 79 -3.28 0.57 -6.36
CA GLU A 79 -3.88 1.37 -5.28
C GLU A 79 -4.92 2.37 -5.81
N ALA A 80 -4.64 3.00 -6.94
CA ALA A 80 -5.57 3.93 -7.59
C ALA A 80 -6.78 3.19 -8.20
N ALA A 81 -6.55 2.04 -8.82
CA ALA A 81 -7.63 1.21 -9.36
C ALA A 81 -8.55 0.69 -8.25
N MET A 82 -7.99 0.22 -7.13
CA MET A 82 -8.79 -0.19 -5.97
C MET A 82 -9.59 0.98 -5.38
N LEU A 83 -9.00 2.18 -5.30
CA LEU A 83 -9.71 3.37 -4.86
C LEU A 83 -10.88 3.72 -5.80
N ALA A 84 -10.70 3.60 -7.12
CA ALA A 84 -11.77 3.82 -8.09
C ALA A 84 -12.96 2.87 -7.87
N GLY A 85 -12.65 1.58 -7.60
CA GLY A 85 -13.67 0.60 -7.26
C GLY A 85 -14.38 0.92 -5.94
N LEU A 86 -13.65 1.28 -4.89
CA LEU A 86 -14.22 1.67 -3.61
C LEU A 86 -15.09 2.93 -3.71
N ASP A 87 -14.65 3.94 -4.47
CA ASP A 87 -15.46 5.14 -4.73
C ASP A 87 -16.77 4.79 -5.45
N TYR A 88 -16.72 3.82 -6.37
CA TYR A 88 -17.91 3.37 -7.08
C TYR A 88 -18.91 2.67 -6.16
N VAL A 89 -18.45 1.81 -5.24
CA VAL A 89 -19.31 1.01 -4.36
C VAL A 89 -19.73 1.73 -3.07
N ARG A 90 -19.08 2.82 -2.70
CA ARG A 90 -19.23 3.52 -1.42
C ARG A 90 -20.68 3.78 -0.99
N GLU A 91 -21.56 4.10 -1.92
CA GLU A 91 -22.97 4.43 -1.64
C GLU A 91 -23.94 3.30 -2.06
N ARG A 92 -23.41 2.17 -2.53
CA ARG A 92 -24.19 1.08 -3.14
C ARG A 92 -24.21 -0.18 -2.32
N CYS A 93 -23.09 -0.55 -1.67
CA CYS A 93 -22.98 -1.81 -0.94
C CYS A 93 -23.10 -1.66 0.57
N ALA A 94 -23.52 -2.72 1.25
CA ALA A 94 -23.46 -2.83 2.71
C ALA A 94 -22.05 -3.22 3.18
N ALA A 95 -21.32 -4.03 2.41
CA ALA A 95 -19.92 -4.33 2.62
C ALA A 95 -19.19 -4.50 1.28
N ALA A 96 -17.91 -4.15 1.25
CA ALA A 96 -17.03 -4.33 0.09
C ALA A 96 -15.91 -5.32 0.38
N VAL A 97 -15.70 -6.29 -0.51
CA VAL A 97 -14.59 -7.23 -0.45
C VAL A 97 -13.53 -6.83 -1.46
N LEU A 98 -12.32 -6.54 -1.01
CA LEU A 98 -11.16 -6.28 -1.85
C LEU A 98 -10.42 -7.59 -2.11
N ILE A 99 -10.16 -7.93 -3.37
CA ILE A 99 -9.45 -9.16 -3.76
C ILE A 99 -8.63 -8.92 -5.03
N ASP A 100 -7.48 -9.60 -5.16
CA ASP A 100 -6.68 -9.58 -6.38
C ASP A 100 -7.25 -10.54 -7.43
N SER A 101 -7.21 -10.14 -8.70
CA SER A 101 -7.75 -10.91 -9.82
C SER A 101 -6.87 -12.09 -10.29
N ASP A 102 -5.69 -12.29 -9.69
CA ASP A 102 -4.69 -13.30 -10.08
C ASP A 102 -4.96 -14.73 -9.56
N LEU A 103 -6.10 -14.94 -8.90
CA LEU A 103 -6.52 -16.22 -8.30
C LEU A 103 -5.56 -16.79 -7.23
N GLN A 104 -4.63 -16.00 -6.69
CA GLN A 104 -3.80 -16.43 -5.56
C GLN A 104 -4.56 -16.44 -4.24
N HIS A 105 -5.61 -15.65 -4.15
CA HIS A 105 -6.57 -15.64 -3.04
C HIS A 105 -7.78 -16.50 -3.41
N PRO A 106 -8.18 -17.48 -2.59
CA PRO A 106 -9.35 -18.29 -2.86
C PRO A 106 -10.63 -17.45 -2.66
N PRO A 107 -11.43 -17.21 -3.73
CA PRO A 107 -12.67 -16.43 -3.59
C PRO A 107 -13.67 -17.06 -2.61
N GLU A 108 -13.60 -18.36 -2.42
CA GLU A 108 -14.48 -19.13 -1.51
C GLU A 108 -14.34 -18.66 -0.04
N LEU A 109 -13.21 -18.03 0.32
CA LEU A 109 -13.00 -17.47 1.66
C LEU A 109 -13.95 -16.30 1.96
N ILE A 110 -14.52 -15.66 0.92
CA ILE A 110 -15.47 -14.55 1.06
C ILE A 110 -16.69 -14.97 1.90
N GLU A 111 -17.15 -16.22 1.76
CA GLU A 111 -18.27 -16.73 2.57
C GLU A 111 -17.96 -16.66 4.08
N ALA A 112 -16.77 -17.08 4.48
CA ALA A 112 -16.33 -16.99 5.87
C ALA A 112 -16.13 -15.54 6.32
N MET A 113 -15.62 -14.67 5.44
CA MET A 113 -15.50 -13.23 5.74
C MET A 113 -16.87 -12.59 5.99
N VAL A 114 -17.86 -12.93 5.18
CA VAL A 114 -19.25 -12.46 5.33
C VAL A 114 -19.85 -12.93 6.66
N ALA A 115 -19.53 -14.16 7.09
CA ALA A 115 -19.99 -14.68 8.38
C ALA A 115 -19.41 -13.86 9.55
N GLU A 116 -18.11 -13.56 9.54
CA GLU A 116 -17.46 -12.72 10.56
C GLU A 116 -17.98 -11.28 10.56
N TRP A 117 -18.22 -10.71 9.39
CA TRP A 117 -18.84 -9.39 9.26
C TRP A 117 -20.25 -9.36 9.86
N ARG A 118 -21.09 -10.36 9.56
CA ARG A 118 -22.43 -10.50 10.15
C ARG A 118 -22.39 -10.73 11.65
N ALA A 119 -21.31 -11.29 12.18
CA ALA A 119 -21.06 -11.41 13.62
C ALA A 119 -20.61 -10.09 14.27
N GLY A 120 -20.46 -9.01 13.49
CA GLY A 120 -20.18 -7.64 13.94
C GLY A 120 -18.73 -7.19 13.78
N ALA A 121 -17.91 -7.87 12.94
CA ALA A 121 -16.62 -7.36 12.53
C ALA A 121 -16.80 -6.21 11.52
N GLU A 122 -16.06 -5.10 11.70
CA GLU A 122 -16.09 -3.96 10.78
C GLU A 122 -15.11 -4.15 9.61
N VAL A 123 -13.99 -4.83 9.90
CA VAL A 123 -12.97 -5.23 8.92
C VAL A 123 -12.66 -6.71 9.12
N VAL A 124 -12.67 -7.51 8.05
CA VAL A 124 -12.17 -8.87 8.08
C VAL A 124 -10.97 -8.98 7.16
N THR A 125 -9.81 -9.32 7.71
CA THR A 125 -8.56 -9.39 6.96
C THR A 125 -8.12 -10.84 6.78
N ALA A 126 -7.95 -11.29 5.54
CA ALA A 126 -7.36 -12.58 5.26
C ALA A 126 -5.85 -12.54 5.58
N VAL A 127 -5.39 -13.41 6.48
CA VAL A 127 -3.99 -13.51 6.90
C VAL A 127 -3.42 -14.84 6.44
N ARG A 128 -2.28 -14.76 5.78
CA ARG A 128 -1.61 -15.95 5.24
C ARG A 128 -0.95 -16.78 6.35
N ASP A 129 -1.30 -18.08 6.44
CA ASP A 129 -0.80 -18.99 7.46
C ASP A 129 0.39 -19.87 6.98
N ASP A 130 0.68 -19.95 5.67
CA ASP A 130 1.66 -20.86 5.07
C ASP A 130 3.07 -20.26 4.95
N ARG A 131 3.75 -19.97 6.08
CA ARG A 131 5.14 -19.47 6.07
C ARG A 131 6.19 -20.57 5.91
N ASP A 132 5.83 -21.83 6.04
CA ASP A 132 6.75 -22.97 6.05
C ASP A 132 7.45 -23.20 4.69
N GLN A 133 6.96 -22.62 3.60
CA GLN A 133 7.53 -22.78 2.26
C GLN A 133 8.46 -21.63 1.83
N GLU A 134 8.60 -20.58 2.63
CA GLU A 134 9.50 -19.45 2.30
C GLU A 134 10.92 -19.65 2.85
N SER A 135 11.93 -19.13 2.14
CA SER A 135 13.31 -19.19 2.62
C SER A 135 13.44 -18.46 3.97
N ARG A 136 14.14 -19.04 4.93
CA ARG A 136 14.36 -18.48 6.28
C ARG A 136 14.86 -17.03 6.26
N LEU A 137 15.69 -16.66 5.28
CA LEU A 137 16.21 -15.31 5.10
C LEU A 137 15.08 -14.32 4.75
N LYS A 138 14.13 -14.74 3.92
CA LYS A 138 13.01 -13.90 3.50
C LYS A 138 12.03 -13.68 4.65
N VAL A 139 11.75 -14.72 5.43
CA VAL A 139 10.91 -14.63 6.64
C VAL A 139 11.55 -13.71 7.68
N LEU A 140 12.87 -13.88 7.95
CA LEU A 140 13.60 -13.05 8.90
C LEU A 140 13.65 -11.58 8.49
N SER A 141 13.87 -11.29 7.20
CA SER A 141 13.90 -9.90 6.70
C SER A 141 12.53 -9.24 6.79
N ALA A 142 11.46 -9.96 6.48
CA ALA A 142 10.09 -9.47 6.61
C ALA A 142 9.74 -9.21 8.09
N SER A 143 9.97 -10.16 8.99
CA SER A 143 9.71 -9.99 10.43
C SER A 143 10.55 -8.88 11.06
N TRP A 144 11.79 -8.68 10.59
CA TRP A 144 12.61 -7.56 11.02
C TRP A 144 12.00 -6.22 10.55
N PHE A 145 11.54 -6.15 9.29
CA PHE A 145 10.86 -4.96 8.76
C PHE A 145 9.62 -4.62 9.58
N TYR A 146 8.71 -5.57 9.83
CA TYR A 146 7.51 -5.33 10.62
C TYR A 146 7.84 -4.87 12.05
N ARG A 147 8.84 -5.47 12.70
CA ARG A 147 9.29 -5.05 14.04
C ARG A 147 9.84 -3.64 14.05
N VAL A 148 10.68 -3.28 13.07
CA VAL A 148 11.23 -1.93 12.95
C VAL A 148 10.13 -0.94 12.64
N PHE A 149 9.26 -1.25 11.69
CA PHE A 149 8.12 -0.40 11.32
C PHE A 149 7.21 -0.13 12.52
N ASN A 150 6.75 -1.16 13.21
CA ASN A 150 5.85 -1.05 14.36
C ASN A 150 6.49 -0.35 15.58
N LYS A 151 7.84 -0.32 15.64
CA LYS A 151 8.57 0.43 16.67
C LYS A 151 8.79 1.91 16.30
N VAL A 152 8.86 2.19 15.01
CA VAL A 152 9.17 3.52 14.45
C VAL A 152 7.89 4.33 14.19
N VAL A 153 6.80 3.64 13.90
CA VAL A 153 5.50 4.23 13.57
C VAL A 153 4.53 3.99 14.73
N ASP A 154 4.40 4.98 15.61
CA ASP A 154 3.52 4.86 16.79
C ASP A 154 2.02 4.87 16.43
N SER A 155 1.66 5.43 15.27
CA SER A 155 0.27 5.63 14.84
C SER A 155 -0.42 4.40 14.29
N ILE A 156 0.34 3.36 13.90
CA ILE A 156 -0.17 2.18 13.19
C ILE A 156 0.64 0.95 13.57
N GLN A 157 -0.04 -0.18 13.75
CA GLN A 157 0.61 -1.49 13.83
C GLN A 157 0.31 -2.28 12.56
N LEU A 158 1.33 -2.54 11.76
CA LEU A 158 1.21 -3.43 10.62
C LEU A 158 1.17 -4.88 11.08
N GLN A 159 0.17 -5.61 10.62
CA GLN A 159 0.03 -7.03 10.87
C GLN A 159 0.87 -7.84 9.88
N GLU A 160 1.69 -8.75 10.39
CA GLU A 160 2.47 -9.66 9.56
C GLU A 160 1.54 -10.61 8.78
N GLY A 161 1.78 -10.73 7.46
CA GLY A 161 1.00 -11.62 6.60
C GLY A 161 -0.35 -11.08 6.15
N ALA A 162 -0.78 -9.91 6.64
CA ALA A 162 -1.98 -9.24 6.15
C ALA A 162 -1.79 -8.80 4.69
N GLY A 163 -2.66 -9.34 3.82
CA GLY A 163 -2.74 -9.02 2.40
C GLY A 163 -3.74 -7.89 2.12
N ASP A 164 -3.99 -7.71 0.83
CA ASP A 164 -5.02 -6.78 0.34
C ASP A 164 -6.41 -7.45 0.27
N PHE A 165 -6.51 -8.76 0.57
CA PHE A 165 -7.76 -9.50 0.60
C PHE A 165 -8.48 -9.21 1.92
N ARG A 166 -9.52 -8.37 1.84
CA ARG A 166 -10.23 -7.84 3.02
C ARG A 166 -11.70 -7.61 2.71
N LEU A 167 -12.55 -7.79 3.72
CA LEU A 167 -13.92 -7.31 3.72
C LEU A 167 -13.99 -6.04 4.58
N LEU A 168 -14.64 -5.02 4.07
CA LEU A 168 -14.82 -3.71 4.70
C LEU A 168 -16.31 -3.42 4.84
N ASP A 169 -16.78 -3.09 6.03
CA ASP A 169 -18.14 -2.60 6.24
C ASP A 169 -18.36 -1.23 5.58
N ALA A 170 -19.60 -0.87 5.27
CA ALA A 170 -19.92 0.39 4.59
C ALA A 170 -19.34 1.65 5.26
N PRO A 171 -19.39 1.83 6.60
CA PRO A 171 -18.73 2.96 7.26
C PRO A 171 -17.22 2.98 7.05
N VAL A 172 -16.58 1.80 7.01
CA VAL A 172 -15.14 1.67 6.75
C VAL A 172 -14.81 2.09 5.31
N VAL A 173 -15.60 1.63 4.34
CA VAL A 173 -15.47 2.04 2.93
C VAL A 173 -15.59 3.55 2.80
N GLU A 174 -16.56 4.15 3.47
CA GLU A 174 -16.77 5.60 3.47
C GLU A 174 -15.57 6.35 4.06
N ALA A 175 -15.09 5.95 5.24
CA ALA A 175 -13.92 6.55 5.87
C ALA A 175 -12.65 6.37 5.01
N PHE A 176 -12.43 5.17 4.50
CA PHE A 176 -11.24 4.84 3.72
C PHE A 176 -11.17 5.59 2.38
N THR A 177 -12.32 5.82 1.73
CA THR A 177 -12.40 6.61 0.49
C THR A 177 -12.17 8.10 0.72
N GLN A 178 -12.31 8.62 1.95
CA GLN A 178 -11.96 10.01 2.27
C GLN A 178 -10.44 10.24 2.36
N LEU A 179 -9.65 9.20 2.59
CA LEU A 179 -8.20 9.28 2.62
C LEU A 179 -7.66 9.40 1.19
N ARG A 180 -7.29 10.63 0.79
CA ARG A 180 -6.88 10.98 -0.59
C ARG A 180 -5.37 11.22 -0.70
N GLU A 181 -4.57 10.44 0.02
CA GLU A 181 -3.12 10.53 -0.05
C GLU A 181 -2.62 10.07 -1.43
N SER A 182 -1.74 10.87 -2.05
CA SER A 182 -1.17 10.56 -3.37
C SER A 182 -0.24 9.34 -3.32
N SER A 183 0.50 9.18 -2.22
CA SER A 183 1.32 8.00 -1.94
C SER A 183 0.55 7.04 -1.04
N ARG A 184 -0.45 6.36 -1.62
CA ARG A 184 -1.28 5.41 -0.86
C ARG A 184 -0.50 4.17 -0.44
N PHE A 185 -0.69 3.80 0.80
CA PHE A 185 -0.22 2.53 1.36
C PHE A 185 -1.37 1.90 2.14
N SER A 186 -2.29 1.23 1.42
CA SER A 186 -3.54 0.72 1.95
C SER A 186 -3.37 -0.21 3.15
N LYS A 187 -2.25 -0.96 3.23
CA LYS A 187 -1.90 -1.80 4.37
C LYS A 187 -1.72 -1.02 5.67
N GLY A 188 -1.27 0.22 5.59
CA GLY A 188 -1.12 1.12 6.73
C GLY A 188 -2.36 1.99 6.96
N LEU A 189 -3.01 2.46 5.90
CA LEU A 189 -4.16 3.34 5.98
C LEU A 189 -5.38 2.67 6.65
N LEU A 190 -5.65 1.39 6.38
CA LEU A 190 -6.77 0.67 6.98
C LEU A 190 -6.63 0.54 8.51
N PRO A 191 -5.53 0.05 9.09
CA PRO A 191 -5.34 0.06 10.54
C PRO A 191 -5.40 1.46 11.15
N TRP A 192 -4.95 2.49 10.41
CA TRP A 192 -5.01 3.88 10.86
C TRP A 192 -6.45 4.38 11.09
N THR A 193 -7.43 3.83 10.37
CA THR A 193 -8.84 4.18 10.58
C THR A 193 -9.39 3.78 11.94
N GLY A 194 -8.75 2.83 12.64
CA GLY A 194 -9.11 2.41 13.99
C GLY A 194 -10.32 1.49 14.10
N TYR A 195 -10.88 1.02 12.97
CA TYR A 195 -12.01 0.08 12.99
C TYR A 195 -11.62 -1.31 13.49
N ARG A 196 -12.59 -2.01 14.10
CA ARG A 196 -12.38 -3.34 14.66
C ARG A 196 -12.11 -4.37 13.56
N SER A 197 -10.88 -4.89 13.52
CA SER A 197 -10.45 -5.89 12.55
C SER A 197 -10.41 -7.28 13.17
N VAL A 198 -10.92 -8.27 12.41
CA VAL A 198 -10.81 -9.70 12.69
C VAL A 198 -9.91 -10.34 11.65
N GLU A 199 -9.01 -11.23 12.08
CA GLU A 199 -8.11 -11.97 11.21
C GLU A 199 -8.71 -13.33 10.84
N LEU A 200 -8.68 -13.67 9.55
CA LEU A 200 -9.12 -14.96 9.05
C LEU A 200 -7.92 -15.65 8.37
N PRO A 201 -7.36 -16.72 8.99
CA PRO A 201 -6.23 -17.42 8.42
C PRO A 201 -6.63 -18.20 7.16
N TYR A 202 -5.75 -18.18 6.13
CA TYR A 202 -5.95 -18.97 4.93
C TYR A 202 -4.62 -19.48 4.35
N GLN A 203 -4.69 -20.56 3.57
CA GLN A 203 -3.56 -21.07 2.80
C GLN A 203 -3.59 -20.53 1.38
N ARG A 204 -2.46 -19.99 0.95
CA ARG A 204 -2.33 -19.41 -0.39
C ARG A 204 -2.26 -20.50 -1.45
N VAL A 205 -3.02 -20.35 -2.52
CA VAL A 205 -2.90 -21.23 -3.70
C VAL A 205 -1.68 -20.80 -4.51
N SER A 206 -0.89 -21.77 -4.98
CA SER A 206 0.26 -21.49 -5.84
C SER A 206 -0.19 -20.82 -7.15
N ARG A 207 0.57 -19.81 -7.57
CA ARG A 207 0.29 -19.04 -8.81
C ARG A 207 0.18 -19.95 -10.02
N VAL A 208 -0.85 -19.81 -10.81
CA VAL A 208 -1.08 -20.60 -12.03
C VAL A 208 -0.13 -20.20 -13.18
N GLY A 209 0.59 -19.07 -13.05
CA GLY A 209 1.59 -18.61 -14.02
C GLY A 209 2.24 -17.29 -13.59
N GLY A 210 3.41 -16.99 -14.10
CA GLY A 210 4.14 -15.73 -13.87
C GLY A 210 5.25 -15.80 -12.82
N SER A 211 6.34 -15.05 -13.05
CA SER A 211 7.46 -14.92 -12.10
C SER A 211 7.27 -13.70 -11.21
N THR A 212 7.66 -13.80 -9.94
CA THR A 212 7.70 -12.66 -9.02
C THR A 212 8.71 -11.63 -9.52
N SER A 213 8.26 -10.46 -9.96
CA SER A 213 9.11 -9.40 -10.53
C SER A 213 9.70 -8.42 -9.50
N TRP A 214 9.67 -8.75 -8.22
CA TRP A 214 10.17 -7.86 -7.16
C TRP A 214 11.65 -8.10 -6.90
N SER A 215 12.50 -7.15 -7.32
CA SER A 215 13.92 -7.16 -6.95
C SER A 215 14.09 -6.74 -5.48
N PRO A 216 15.17 -7.19 -4.79
CA PRO A 216 15.46 -6.77 -3.41
C PRO A 216 15.50 -5.25 -3.21
N LEU A 217 16.00 -4.51 -4.20
CA LEU A 217 16.05 -3.05 -4.19
C LEU A 217 14.65 -2.41 -4.21
N LYS A 218 13.70 -3.00 -4.94
CA LYS A 218 12.30 -2.53 -4.94
C LYS A 218 11.64 -2.78 -3.59
N LEU A 219 11.94 -3.89 -2.92
CA LEU A 219 11.43 -4.17 -1.57
C LEU A 219 11.95 -3.17 -0.53
N ILE A 220 13.24 -2.81 -0.61
CA ILE A 220 13.84 -1.79 0.25
C ILE A 220 13.18 -0.43 -0.02
N GLY A 221 13.01 -0.04 -1.28
CA GLY A 221 12.30 1.20 -1.64
C GLY A 221 10.88 1.24 -1.06
N TYR A 222 10.12 0.16 -1.22
CA TYR A 222 8.76 0.05 -0.67
C TYR A 222 8.73 0.14 0.87
N ALA A 223 9.74 -0.41 1.54
CA ALA A 223 9.88 -0.30 3.00
C ALA A 223 10.14 1.16 3.44
N PHE A 224 11.02 1.86 2.73
CA PHE A 224 11.26 3.29 2.97
C PHE A 224 10.00 4.13 2.69
N ASP A 225 9.30 3.86 1.59
CA ASP A 225 8.05 4.55 1.28
C ASP A 225 7.01 4.41 2.39
N GLY A 226 6.87 3.21 2.97
CA GLY A 226 6.01 2.99 4.13
C GLY A 226 6.43 3.82 5.34
N ILE A 227 7.73 3.82 5.70
CA ILE A 227 8.24 4.58 6.86
C ILE A 227 8.07 6.09 6.64
N PHE A 228 8.43 6.61 5.47
CA PHE A 228 8.33 8.04 5.16
C PHE A 228 6.88 8.54 5.07
N SER A 229 5.92 7.65 4.75
CA SER A 229 4.49 8.02 4.69
C SER A 229 3.86 8.14 6.07
N PHE A 230 4.33 7.37 7.07
CA PHE A 230 3.68 7.30 8.38
C PHE A 230 4.57 7.77 9.54
N SER A 231 5.82 8.16 9.29
CA SER A 231 6.73 8.59 10.35
C SER A 231 7.58 9.79 9.96
N VAL A 232 7.70 10.73 10.89
CA VAL A 232 8.66 11.82 10.82
C VAL A 232 10.00 11.47 11.49
N LEU A 233 10.17 10.19 11.89
CA LEU A 233 11.37 9.74 12.59
C LEU A 233 12.67 10.01 11.81
N PRO A 234 12.75 9.81 10.47
CA PRO A 234 13.94 10.14 9.71
C PRO A 234 14.37 11.61 9.89
N LEU A 235 13.43 12.55 9.96
CA LEU A 235 13.71 13.96 10.23
C LEU A 235 14.20 14.16 11.67
N LYS A 236 13.55 13.51 12.66
CA LYS A 236 13.97 13.60 14.08
C LYS A 236 15.36 13.04 14.31
N VAL A 237 15.71 11.92 13.67
CA VAL A 237 17.06 11.33 13.72
C VAL A 237 18.08 12.32 13.16
N TRP A 238 17.76 12.97 12.04
CA TRP A 238 18.63 13.99 11.46
C TRP A 238 18.80 15.20 12.35
N THR A 239 17.72 15.67 12.96
CA THR A 239 17.77 16.78 13.94
C THR A 239 18.65 16.39 15.14
N GLY A 240 18.46 15.18 15.69
CA GLY A 240 19.28 14.69 16.80
C GLY A 240 20.77 14.59 16.45
N LEU A 241 21.09 14.08 15.25
CA LEU A 241 22.46 14.02 14.75
C LEU A 241 23.05 15.42 14.59
N GLY A 242 22.27 16.36 14.03
CA GLY A 242 22.69 17.76 13.87
C GLY A 242 22.99 18.43 15.21
N VAL A 243 22.16 18.25 16.22
CA VAL A 243 22.38 18.77 17.58
C VAL A 243 23.63 18.16 18.20
N LEU A 244 23.83 16.85 18.07
CA LEU A 244 25.03 16.17 18.59
C LEU A 244 26.32 16.70 17.95
N VAL A 245 26.35 16.75 16.61
CA VAL A 245 27.53 17.23 15.86
C VAL A 245 27.78 18.69 16.16
N SER A 246 26.75 19.55 16.21
CA SER A 246 26.90 20.96 16.57
C SER A 246 27.44 21.13 17.99
N GLY A 247 26.91 20.39 18.96
CA GLY A 247 27.38 20.42 20.34
C GLY A 247 28.84 20.03 20.48
N LEU A 248 29.26 18.94 19.82
CA LEU A 248 30.66 18.48 19.80
C LEU A 248 31.58 19.51 19.11
N SER A 249 31.12 20.10 18.00
CA SER A 249 31.88 21.12 17.27
C SER A 249 32.06 22.40 18.09
N LEU A 250 31.05 22.87 18.80
CA LEU A 250 31.13 24.03 19.69
C LEU A 250 32.07 23.76 20.86
N LEU A 251 31.98 22.57 21.47
CA LEU A 251 32.88 22.17 22.54
C LEU A 251 34.36 22.13 22.06
N TYR A 252 34.59 21.56 20.88
CA TYR A 252 35.91 21.51 20.26
C TYR A 252 36.46 22.89 19.93
N ALA A 253 35.59 23.76 19.35
CA ALA A 253 35.95 25.16 19.07
C ALA A 253 36.36 25.91 20.36
N LEU A 254 35.60 25.70 21.46
CA LEU A 254 35.92 26.32 22.75
C LEU A 254 37.28 25.83 23.27
N VAL A 255 37.56 24.52 23.19
CA VAL A 255 38.86 23.95 23.61
C VAL A 255 40.02 24.55 22.79
N ILE A 256 39.86 24.64 21.47
CA ILE A 256 40.88 25.26 20.62
C ILE A 256 41.09 26.76 20.99
N ALA A 257 40.02 27.52 21.16
CA ALA A 257 40.09 28.94 21.53
C ALA A 257 40.83 29.13 22.86
N LEU A 258 40.49 28.33 23.87
CA LEU A 258 41.17 28.40 25.18
C LEU A 258 42.67 28.00 25.09
N ARG A 259 42.98 26.91 24.34
CA ARG A 259 44.35 26.47 24.12
C ARG A 259 45.16 27.53 23.39
N THR A 260 44.63 28.09 22.34
CA THR A 260 45.31 29.15 21.56
C THR A 260 45.57 30.41 22.41
N ALA A 261 44.63 30.78 23.28
CA ALA A 261 44.78 31.91 24.18
C ALA A 261 45.86 31.69 25.26
N LEU A 262 46.04 30.44 25.71
CA LEU A 262 46.98 30.10 26.79
C LEU A 262 48.40 29.70 26.29
N VAL A 263 48.49 29.01 25.15
CA VAL A 263 49.72 28.38 24.66
C VAL A 263 50.23 28.96 23.34
N GLY A 264 49.41 29.76 22.67
CA GLY A 264 49.72 30.34 21.34
C GLY A 264 49.22 29.47 20.17
N PRO A 265 49.24 29.98 18.92
CA PRO A 265 48.69 29.33 17.74
C PRO A 265 49.60 28.19 17.27
N ASP A 266 48.99 26.99 17.02
CA ASP A 266 49.59 25.83 16.32
C ASP A 266 49.26 25.94 14.82
N LEU A 267 50.27 25.92 13.95
CA LEU A 267 50.10 26.02 12.50
C LEU A 267 49.93 24.71 11.68
N PRO A 268 50.15 23.49 12.21
CA PRO A 268 49.84 22.26 11.47
C PRO A 268 48.38 21.89 11.62
N GLY A 269 47.59 21.85 10.55
CA GLY A 269 46.16 21.48 10.65
C GLY A 269 45.41 21.26 9.32
N TYR A 270 46.09 21.36 8.17
CA TYR A 270 45.43 21.25 6.88
C TYR A 270 44.63 19.94 6.68
N ALA A 271 45.25 18.80 7.04
CA ALA A 271 44.63 17.50 6.87
C ALA A 271 43.37 17.33 7.77
N SER A 272 43.45 17.75 9.03
CA SER A 272 42.34 17.69 9.98
C SER A 272 41.19 18.64 9.59
N LEU A 273 41.52 19.85 9.10
CA LEU A 273 40.53 20.80 8.57
C LEU A 273 39.81 20.20 7.34
N MET A 274 40.57 19.63 6.40
CA MET A 274 40.01 19.03 5.20
C MET A 274 39.08 17.85 5.52
N VAL A 275 39.47 16.96 6.42
CA VAL A 275 38.62 15.86 6.89
C VAL A 275 37.34 16.38 7.54
N ALA A 276 37.44 17.39 8.40
CA ALA A 276 36.28 17.99 9.06
C ALA A 276 35.31 18.61 8.04
N VAL A 277 35.82 19.37 7.06
CA VAL A 277 35.00 20.01 6.02
C VAL A 277 34.30 18.95 5.14
N LEU A 278 35.02 17.92 4.69
CA LEU A 278 34.46 16.84 3.88
C LEU A 278 33.42 16.03 4.67
N PHE A 279 33.69 15.72 5.93
CA PHE A 279 32.76 14.99 6.79
C PHE A 279 31.48 15.80 7.05
N LEU A 280 31.60 17.05 7.46
CA LEU A 280 30.43 17.92 7.68
C LEU A 280 29.65 18.17 6.39
N GLY A 281 30.35 18.42 5.26
CA GLY A 281 29.74 18.56 3.96
C GLY A 281 28.98 17.32 3.52
N GLY A 282 29.56 16.13 3.73
CA GLY A 282 28.91 14.86 3.45
C GLY A 282 27.62 14.66 4.27
N ILE A 283 27.68 14.89 5.58
CA ILE A 283 26.49 14.81 6.46
C ILE A 283 25.42 15.82 6.04
N GLN A 284 25.80 17.04 5.71
CA GLN A 284 24.84 18.07 5.24
C GLN A 284 24.14 17.64 3.95
N LEU A 285 24.88 17.10 2.97
CA LEU A 285 24.30 16.62 1.71
C LEU A 285 23.28 15.49 1.92
N ILE A 286 23.57 14.54 2.82
CA ILE A 286 22.60 13.48 3.16
C ILE A 286 21.35 14.09 3.82
N GLY A 287 21.51 15.06 4.73
CA GLY A 287 20.40 15.77 5.36
C GLY A 287 19.51 16.50 4.37
N ILE A 288 20.13 17.19 3.41
CA ILE A 288 19.41 17.86 2.32
C ILE A 288 18.67 16.83 1.46
N GLY A 289 19.26 15.66 1.21
CA GLY A 289 18.60 14.55 0.51
C GLY A 289 17.33 14.08 1.21
N VAL A 290 17.39 13.85 2.52
CA VAL A 290 16.21 13.48 3.32
C VAL A 290 15.14 14.57 3.29
N LEU A 291 15.51 15.82 3.44
CA LEU A 291 14.58 16.96 3.31
C LEU A 291 13.96 17.02 1.92
N GLY A 292 14.76 16.77 0.87
CA GLY A 292 14.30 16.72 -0.51
C GLY A 292 13.19 15.69 -0.73
N ASP A 293 13.30 14.52 -0.12
CA ASP A 293 12.27 13.46 -0.17
C ASP A 293 10.94 13.95 0.42
N TYR A 294 10.95 14.56 1.61
CA TYR A 294 9.73 15.09 2.24
C TYR A 294 9.13 16.24 1.43
N ILE A 295 9.96 17.16 0.94
CA ILE A 295 9.51 18.27 0.08
C ILE A 295 8.90 17.71 -1.22
N GLY A 296 9.51 16.67 -1.81
CA GLY A 296 8.98 15.98 -2.98
C GLY A 296 7.59 15.39 -2.75
N ARG A 297 7.36 14.75 -1.61
CA ARG A 297 6.06 14.21 -1.21
C ARG A 297 5.03 15.33 -1.00
N ILE A 298 5.38 16.38 -0.27
CA ILE A 298 4.52 17.56 -0.07
C ILE A 298 4.17 18.19 -1.43
N TYR A 299 5.11 18.30 -2.35
CA TYR A 299 4.89 18.84 -3.69
C TYR A 299 3.93 18.00 -4.51
N VAL A 300 4.01 16.66 -4.45
CA VAL A 300 3.07 15.76 -5.12
C VAL A 300 1.68 15.93 -4.53
N GLU A 301 1.57 15.96 -3.19
CA GLU A 301 0.32 16.11 -2.47
C GLU A 301 -0.35 17.47 -2.74
N SER A 302 0.42 18.54 -2.76
CA SER A 302 -0.07 19.90 -3.02
C SER A 302 -0.67 20.11 -4.41
N LYS A 303 -0.35 19.23 -5.37
CA LYS A 303 -0.96 19.28 -6.71
C LYS A 303 -2.42 18.86 -6.73
N ALA A 304 -2.89 18.11 -5.74
CA ALA A 304 -4.25 17.59 -5.61
C ALA A 304 -4.80 16.99 -6.92
N ARG A 305 -3.96 16.28 -7.66
CA ARG A 305 -4.37 15.63 -8.92
C ARG A 305 -5.28 14.45 -8.62
N PRO A 306 -6.34 14.21 -9.43
CA PRO A 306 -7.15 13.01 -9.31
C PRO A 306 -6.28 11.75 -9.40
N HIS A 307 -6.55 10.75 -8.55
CA HIS A 307 -5.79 9.50 -8.51
C HIS A 307 -5.98 8.65 -9.74
N TYR A 308 -7.14 8.77 -10.40
CA TYR A 308 -7.53 8.01 -11.59
C TYR A 308 -8.50 8.79 -12.44
N PHE A 309 -8.69 8.35 -13.68
CA PHE A 309 -9.78 8.79 -14.58
C PHE A 309 -10.45 7.56 -15.17
N ILE A 310 -11.77 7.52 -15.08
CA ILE A 310 -12.59 6.45 -15.69
C ILE A 310 -12.90 6.85 -17.15
N ARG A 311 -12.62 5.94 -18.08
CA ARG A 311 -12.95 6.09 -19.51
C ARG A 311 -14.38 5.66 -19.78
N SER A 312 -14.77 4.50 -19.26
CA SER A 312 -16.09 3.92 -19.47
C SER A 312 -16.53 3.08 -18.28
N ILE A 313 -17.84 2.97 -18.12
CA ILE A 313 -18.50 2.08 -17.16
C ILE A 313 -19.42 1.19 -17.96
N ASP A 314 -19.22 -0.12 -17.91
CA ASP A 314 -20.06 -1.13 -18.55
C ASP A 314 -20.72 -1.99 -17.48
N GLN A 315 -22.05 -2.10 -17.51
CA GLN A 315 -22.85 -2.89 -16.56
C GLN A 315 -23.37 -4.14 -17.25
N GLY A 316 -23.25 -5.30 -16.60
CA GLY A 316 -23.69 -6.61 -17.09
C GLY A 316 -25.19 -6.80 -17.15
#